data_8bf1b106b45be50c79b34af7e022f6aa
#
_entry.id   8bf1b106b45be50c79b34af7e022f6aa
#
_cell.length_a   1.000
_cell.length_b   1.000
_cell.length_c   1.000
_cell.angle_alpha   90.00
_cell.angle_beta   90.00
_cell.angle_gamma   90.00
#
_symmetry.space_group_name_H-M   'P 1'
#
loop_
_entity.id
_entity.type
_entity.pdbx_description
1 polymer ?
#
loop_
_entity_poly.entity_id
_entity_poly.type
_entity_poly.pdbx_seq_one_letter_code
_entity_poly.pdbx_strand_id
1 'polypeptide(L)'
;MHKVLEELNVCPDCGEAESLICSSCGREFARTSKQRPRFCSNACKQKAYRGRQKLACLPLAEFRQKKMWVRADGKRPVMVDGSAASSTNPATWASFAEVQSGAGDGFGVVLDGSGLGCYDFDNCFDDGVLKPAVRDFIADIAYPIVYVERSMSGNGLHVFVEAEKQRGFRRDGVEFYSWGRFIKTTLREFSL
;
A
#
# COMPACT_ATOMS: atom_id res chain seq x y z
N MET A 1 -26.59 41.39 25.75
CA MET A 1 -26.28 41.34 24.30
C MET A 1 -24.85 40.83 24.04
N HIS A 2 -24.38 39.83 24.78
CA HIS A 2 -22.98 39.33 24.70
C HIS A 2 -22.87 37.84 24.37
N LYS A 3 -23.95 37.17 23.88
CA LYS A 3 -23.96 35.74 23.59
C LYS A 3 -23.77 35.36 22.12
N VAL A 4 -23.70 36.32 21.21
CA VAL A 4 -23.67 36.04 19.74
C VAL A 4 -22.24 36.03 19.17
N LEU A 5 -21.27 36.63 19.86
CA LEU A 5 -19.87 36.72 19.36
C LEU A 5 -18.99 35.50 19.69
N GLU A 6 -19.40 34.63 20.63
CA GLU A 6 -18.69 33.39 20.94
C GLU A 6 -18.93 32.24 19.94
N GLU A 7 -19.91 32.38 19.02
CA GLU A 7 -20.24 31.33 18.06
C GLU A 7 -19.48 31.42 16.73
N LEU A 8 -18.92 32.57 16.41
CA LEU A 8 -18.06 32.75 15.24
C LEU A 8 -16.61 32.70 15.73
N ASN A 9 -15.85 31.66 15.33
CA ASN A 9 -14.40 31.55 15.62
C ASN A 9 -13.65 32.68 14.88
N VAL A 10 -13.75 33.88 15.40
CA VAL A 10 -13.17 35.10 14.87
C VAL A 10 -11.97 35.44 15.74
N CYS A 11 -10.89 35.93 15.14
CA CYS A 11 -9.75 36.43 15.88
C CYS A 11 -10.22 37.53 16.86
N PRO A 12 -9.89 37.44 18.17
CA PRO A 12 -10.32 38.43 19.15
C PRO A 12 -9.72 39.81 18.88
N ASP A 13 -8.60 39.91 18.16
CA ASP A 13 -7.87 41.16 17.94
C ASP A 13 -8.25 41.84 16.61
N CYS A 14 -8.57 41.10 15.55
CA CYS A 14 -8.87 41.67 14.23
C CYS A 14 -10.31 41.41 13.74
N GLY A 15 -11.06 40.55 14.42
CA GLY A 15 -12.43 40.21 14.01
C GLY A 15 -12.53 39.33 12.76
N GLU A 16 -11.43 38.82 12.23
CA GLU A 16 -11.43 37.98 11.04
C GLU A 16 -11.64 36.51 11.40
N ALA A 17 -12.38 35.79 10.55
CA ALA A 17 -12.61 34.36 10.69
C ALA A 17 -11.30 33.59 10.43
N GLU A 18 -10.99 32.60 11.29
CA GLU A 18 -9.86 31.70 11.06
C GLU A 18 -9.97 31.02 9.70
N SER A 19 -8.95 31.17 8.89
CA SER A 19 -8.86 30.54 7.57
C SER A 19 -8.22 29.16 7.67
N LEU A 20 -8.79 28.18 6.95
CA LEU A 20 -8.34 26.79 6.89
C LEU A 20 -8.15 26.36 5.44
N ILE A 21 -7.22 25.43 5.21
CA ILE A 21 -6.99 24.83 3.90
C ILE A 21 -7.68 23.47 3.82
N CYS A 22 -8.50 23.30 2.79
CA CYS A 22 -9.21 22.04 2.54
C CYS A 22 -8.27 20.92 2.15
N SER A 23 -8.24 19.84 2.94
CA SER A 23 -7.40 18.65 2.69
C SER A 23 -7.77 17.87 1.42
N SER A 24 -8.87 18.20 0.73
CA SER A 24 -9.30 17.50 -0.50
C SER A 24 -9.09 18.31 -1.78
N CYS A 25 -9.22 19.64 -1.75
CA CYS A 25 -9.13 20.48 -2.94
C CYS A 25 -8.10 21.61 -2.83
N GLY A 26 -7.40 21.74 -1.69
CA GLY A 26 -6.42 22.80 -1.44
C GLY A 26 -7.00 24.21 -1.30
N ARG A 27 -8.32 24.36 -1.41
CA ARG A 27 -8.98 25.69 -1.35
C ARG A 27 -9.02 26.17 0.10
N GLU A 28 -8.77 27.45 0.26
CA GLU A 28 -8.94 28.16 1.52
C GLU A 28 -10.44 28.36 1.82
N PHE A 29 -10.83 28.27 3.10
CA PHE A 29 -12.21 28.45 3.54
C PHE A 29 -12.26 28.91 5.00
N ALA A 30 -13.27 29.70 5.33
CA ALA A 30 -13.45 30.22 6.68
C ALA A 30 -13.93 29.14 7.65
N ARG A 31 -13.41 29.18 8.88
CA ARG A 31 -13.86 28.31 9.96
C ARG A 31 -15.21 28.81 10.49
N THR A 32 -16.25 28.02 10.33
CA THR A 32 -17.64 28.36 10.73
C THR A 32 -18.12 27.61 11.97
N SER A 33 -17.27 26.79 12.62
CA SER A 33 -17.64 26.00 13.80
C SER A 33 -16.50 25.91 14.83
N LYS A 34 -16.83 25.56 16.07
CA LYS A 34 -15.83 25.31 17.14
C LYS A 34 -14.90 24.14 16.79
N GLN A 35 -15.35 23.19 15.97
CA GLN A 35 -14.50 22.11 15.45
C GLN A 35 -13.63 22.63 14.30
N ARG A 36 -12.41 22.11 14.17
CA ARG A 36 -11.54 22.39 13.02
C ARG A 36 -11.88 21.44 11.85
N PRO A 37 -12.75 21.83 10.93
CA PRO A 37 -13.12 21.00 9.81
C PRO A 37 -11.94 20.86 8.85
N ARG A 38 -11.68 19.64 8.37
CA ARG A 38 -10.62 19.37 7.39
C ARG A 38 -11.03 19.62 5.94
N PHE A 39 -12.31 19.88 5.68
CA PHE A 39 -12.89 19.98 4.35
C PHE A 39 -13.81 21.19 4.26
N CYS A 40 -13.71 21.93 3.14
CA CYS A 40 -14.52 23.12 2.89
C CYS A 40 -16.00 22.82 2.61
N SER A 41 -16.36 21.57 2.34
CA SER A 41 -17.73 21.17 2.01
C SER A 41 -17.94 19.67 2.21
N ASN A 42 -19.21 19.25 2.29
CA ASN A 42 -19.58 17.83 2.28
C ASN A 42 -19.13 17.13 1.00
N ALA A 43 -19.13 17.81 -0.15
CA ALA A 43 -18.62 17.25 -1.40
C ALA A 43 -17.13 16.87 -1.29
N CYS A 44 -16.30 17.76 -0.71
CA CYS A 44 -14.90 17.48 -0.47
C CYS A 44 -14.69 16.36 0.56
N LYS A 45 -15.50 16.32 1.62
CA LYS A 45 -15.49 15.23 2.61
C LYS A 45 -15.84 13.89 1.94
N GLN A 46 -16.89 13.86 1.12
CA GLN A 46 -17.30 12.65 0.37
C GLN A 46 -16.27 12.22 -0.67
N LYS A 47 -15.66 13.18 -1.39
CA LYS A 47 -14.58 12.90 -2.34
C LYS A 47 -13.37 12.24 -1.63
N ALA A 48 -12.96 12.80 -0.50
CA ALA A 48 -11.87 12.23 0.31
C ALA A 48 -12.24 10.85 0.90
N TYR A 49 -13.50 10.67 1.34
CA TYR A 49 -13.99 9.38 1.82
C TYR A 49 -13.98 8.32 0.71
N ARG A 50 -14.55 8.64 -0.48
CA ARG A 50 -14.55 7.73 -1.64
C ARG A 50 -13.12 7.42 -2.11
N GLY A 51 -12.23 8.40 -2.07
CA GLY A 51 -10.81 8.21 -2.39
C GLY A 51 -10.15 7.21 -1.44
N ARG A 52 -10.39 7.31 -0.13
CA ARG A 52 -9.89 6.34 0.87
C ARG A 52 -10.49 4.95 0.67
N GLN A 53 -11.79 4.85 0.43
CA GLN A 53 -12.47 3.57 0.14
C GLN A 53 -11.89 2.91 -1.11
N LYS A 54 -11.71 3.68 -2.18
CA LYS A 54 -11.09 3.17 -3.42
C LYS A 54 -9.65 2.70 -3.20
N LEU A 55 -8.85 3.42 -2.40
CA LEU A 55 -7.50 3.02 -2.03
C LEU A 55 -7.48 1.77 -1.15
N ALA A 56 -8.39 1.66 -0.19
CA ALA A 56 -8.52 0.50 0.69
C ALA A 56 -8.92 -0.78 -0.06
N CYS A 57 -9.60 -0.65 -1.21
CA CYS A 57 -9.96 -1.78 -2.07
C CYS A 57 -8.83 -2.17 -3.06
N LEU A 58 -7.72 -1.43 -3.11
CA LEU A 58 -6.60 -1.78 -3.99
C LEU A 58 -5.63 -2.72 -3.27
N PRO A 59 -5.10 -3.74 -3.99
CA PRO A 59 -4.07 -4.59 -3.44
C PRO A 59 -2.90 -3.79 -2.86
N LEU A 60 -2.44 -4.14 -1.66
CA LEU A 60 -1.32 -3.48 -0.98
C LEU A 60 -1.49 -1.95 -0.81
N ALA A 61 -2.73 -1.48 -0.55
CA ALA A 61 -3.09 -0.06 -0.57
C ALA A 61 -2.21 0.82 0.34
N GLU A 62 -1.89 0.36 1.53
CA GLU A 62 -1.05 1.08 2.49
C GLU A 62 0.41 1.18 2.02
N PHE A 63 0.91 0.12 1.38
CA PHE A 63 2.28 0.04 0.89
C PHE A 63 2.49 0.83 -0.41
N ARG A 64 1.43 1.11 -1.18
CA ARG A 64 1.50 1.95 -2.38
C ARG A 64 1.88 3.40 -2.09
N GLN A 65 1.67 3.85 -0.87
CA GLN A 65 2.05 5.20 -0.43
C GLN A 65 3.52 5.31 -0.02
N LYS A 66 4.19 4.18 0.19
CA LYS A 66 5.59 4.11 0.60
C LYS A 66 6.51 4.05 -0.61
N LYS A 67 7.73 4.58 -0.46
CA LYS A 67 8.82 4.41 -1.42
C LYS A 67 9.49 3.04 -1.20
N MET A 68 8.90 1.99 -1.72
CA MET A 68 9.40 0.63 -1.60
C MET A 68 9.13 -0.20 -2.87
N TRP A 69 8.98 0.47 -4.00
CA TRP A 69 8.69 -0.17 -5.27
C TRP A 69 9.87 -0.07 -6.21
N VAL A 70 10.03 -1.07 -7.07
CA VAL A 70 11.06 -1.11 -8.11
C VAL A 70 10.46 -1.69 -9.39
N ARG A 71 11.06 -1.39 -10.53
CA ARG A 71 10.77 -2.09 -11.76
C ARG A 71 11.40 -3.48 -11.73
N ALA A 72 11.02 -4.34 -12.65
CA ALA A 72 11.53 -5.70 -12.81
C ALA A 72 11.95 -5.95 -14.25
N ASP A 73 13.09 -6.60 -14.42
CA ASP A 73 13.55 -7.16 -15.67
C ASP A 73 13.75 -8.67 -15.44
N GLY A 74 12.79 -9.47 -15.89
CA GLY A 74 12.67 -10.88 -15.50
C GLY A 74 12.51 -11.01 -13.98
N LYS A 75 13.49 -11.65 -13.33
CA LYS A 75 13.54 -11.83 -11.86
C LYS A 75 14.45 -10.81 -11.16
N ARG A 76 15.00 -9.84 -11.88
CA ARG A 76 15.93 -8.84 -11.30
C ARG A 76 15.18 -7.54 -11.00
N PRO A 77 15.40 -6.94 -9.81
CA PRO A 77 14.94 -5.59 -9.55
C PRO A 77 15.78 -4.58 -10.34
N VAL A 78 15.11 -3.62 -10.98
CA VAL A 78 15.74 -2.51 -11.67
C VAL A 78 15.06 -1.19 -11.28
N MET A 79 15.75 -0.08 -11.41
CA MET A 79 15.18 1.25 -11.24
C MET A 79 14.25 1.60 -12.42
N VAL A 80 13.56 2.72 -12.35
CA VAL A 80 12.64 3.17 -13.41
C VAL A 80 13.35 3.38 -14.75
N ASP A 81 14.62 3.76 -14.71
CA ASP A 81 15.49 3.98 -15.88
C ASP A 81 16.17 2.71 -16.40
N GLY A 82 16.02 1.57 -15.72
CA GLY A 82 16.62 0.29 -16.08
C GLY A 82 17.95 0.00 -15.40
N SER A 83 18.53 0.93 -14.67
CA SER A 83 19.73 0.68 -13.87
C SER A 83 19.43 -0.32 -12.73
N ALA A 84 20.47 -0.97 -12.18
CA ALA A 84 20.28 -2.01 -11.16
C ALA A 84 19.68 -1.42 -9.87
N ALA A 85 18.63 -2.05 -9.37
CA ALA A 85 18.08 -1.75 -8.05
C ALA A 85 18.50 -2.81 -7.02
N SER A 86 18.51 -2.41 -5.75
CA SER A 86 18.86 -3.28 -4.62
C SER A 86 17.66 -3.47 -3.71
N SER A 87 17.43 -4.71 -3.25
CA SER A 87 16.42 -5.00 -2.23
C SER A 87 16.78 -4.53 -0.81
N THR A 88 17.96 -3.93 -0.62
CA THR A 88 18.44 -3.44 0.68
C THR A 88 18.91 -1.98 0.65
N ASN A 89 18.90 -1.33 -0.52
CA ASN A 89 19.26 0.08 -0.65
C ASN A 89 18.05 0.95 -1.03
N PRO A 90 17.44 1.67 -0.08
CA PRO A 90 16.26 2.51 -0.33
C PRO A 90 16.47 3.63 -1.37
N ALA A 91 17.70 4.05 -1.63
CA ALA A 91 17.99 5.05 -2.65
C ALA A 91 17.65 4.60 -4.09
N THR A 92 17.52 3.28 -4.30
CA THR A 92 17.16 2.68 -5.59
C THR A 92 15.66 2.39 -5.73
N TRP A 93 14.85 2.73 -4.73
CA TRP A 93 13.42 2.47 -4.74
C TRP A 93 12.64 3.71 -5.17
N ALA A 94 11.46 3.46 -5.70
CA ALA A 94 10.54 4.48 -6.20
C ALA A 94 9.18 4.38 -5.51
N SER A 95 8.32 5.34 -5.76
CA SER A 95 6.90 5.26 -5.40
C SER A 95 6.16 4.29 -6.33
N PHE A 96 4.98 3.82 -5.91
CA PHE A 96 4.12 3.00 -6.75
C PHE A 96 3.74 3.69 -8.07
N ALA A 97 3.52 5.00 -8.04
CA ALA A 97 3.15 5.77 -9.23
C ALA A 97 4.29 5.79 -10.28
N GLU A 98 5.54 5.92 -9.83
CA GLU A 98 6.71 5.96 -10.72
C GLU A 98 6.96 4.62 -11.41
N VAL A 99 6.73 3.50 -10.73
CA VAL A 99 6.95 2.15 -11.30
C VAL A 99 5.84 1.65 -12.22
N GLN A 100 4.75 2.41 -12.41
CA GLN A 100 3.70 2.04 -13.37
C GLN A 100 4.19 2.04 -14.83
N SER A 101 5.26 2.77 -15.11
CA SER A 101 5.95 2.81 -16.39
C SER A 101 7.46 2.78 -16.19
N GLY A 102 8.23 2.55 -17.26
CA GLY A 102 9.69 2.52 -17.21
C GLY A 102 10.26 1.23 -17.76
N ALA A 103 11.55 1.02 -17.51
CA ALA A 103 12.31 -0.12 -18.03
C ALA A 103 11.82 -1.48 -17.48
N GLY A 104 12.16 -2.55 -18.21
CA GLY A 104 11.85 -3.93 -17.82
C GLY A 104 10.42 -4.34 -18.18
N ASP A 105 10.00 -5.50 -17.66
CA ASP A 105 8.77 -6.21 -18.04
C ASP A 105 7.71 -6.25 -16.91
N GLY A 106 7.92 -5.53 -15.83
CA GLY A 106 7.01 -5.49 -14.69
C GLY A 106 7.52 -4.62 -13.55
N PHE A 107 6.95 -4.81 -12.39
CA PHE A 107 7.35 -4.14 -11.16
C PHE A 107 7.11 -5.05 -9.95
N GLY A 108 7.60 -4.65 -8.82
CA GLY A 108 7.37 -5.36 -7.59
C GLY A 108 7.65 -4.52 -6.35
N VAL A 109 7.38 -5.11 -5.21
CA VAL A 109 7.55 -4.50 -3.91
C VAL A 109 8.82 -5.03 -3.23
N VAL A 110 9.54 -4.16 -2.56
CA VAL A 110 10.66 -4.54 -1.71
C VAL A 110 10.16 -4.75 -0.28
N LEU A 111 10.47 -5.89 0.28
CA LEU A 111 10.25 -6.20 1.69
C LEU A 111 11.39 -5.59 2.49
N ASP A 112 11.15 -4.47 3.13
CA ASP A 112 12.13 -3.64 3.82
C ASP A 112 12.16 -3.85 5.34
N GLY A 113 11.29 -4.70 5.85
CA GLY A 113 11.14 -4.98 7.28
C GLY A 113 10.19 -4.01 8.01
N SER A 114 9.48 -3.15 7.29
CA SER A 114 8.60 -2.12 7.87
C SER A 114 7.12 -2.52 7.89
N GLY A 115 6.82 -3.79 8.16
CA GLY A 115 5.46 -4.29 8.38
C GLY A 115 4.89 -5.15 7.26
N LEU A 116 5.59 -5.37 6.13
CA LEU A 116 5.15 -6.26 5.06
C LEU A 116 6.01 -7.50 4.97
N GLY A 117 5.37 -8.68 5.04
CA GLY A 117 5.97 -9.98 4.73
C GLY A 117 5.29 -10.63 3.53
N CYS A 118 5.92 -11.66 2.98
CA CYS A 118 5.36 -12.45 1.89
C CYS A 118 5.74 -13.93 2.06
N TYR A 119 4.75 -14.79 1.97
CA TYR A 119 4.94 -16.20 1.70
C TYR A 119 4.88 -16.38 0.18
N ASP A 120 5.91 -17.00 -0.37
CA ASP A 120 6.04 -17.36 -1.79
C ASP A 120 5.89 -18.88 -1.90
N PHE A 121 4.80 -19.30 -2.55
CA PHE A 121 4.47 -20.71 -2.77
C PHE A 121 4.78 -21.09 -4.22
N ASP A 122 5.74 -21.97 -4.40
CA ASP A 122 6.05 -22.53 -5.71
C ASP A 122 5.18 -23.77 -6.01
N ASN A 123 4.79 -23.94 -7.29
CA ASN A 123 4.09 -25.15 -7.79
C ASN A 123 2.89 -25.54 -6.91
N CYS A 124 2.08 -24.58 -6.54
CA CYS A 124 0.96 -24.76 -5.58
C CYS A 124 -0.38 -25.11 -6.24
N PHE A 125 -0.43 -25.26 -7.57
CA PHE A 125 -1.63 -25.65 -8.29
C PHE A 125 -1.47 -26.99 -9.00
N ASP A 126 -2.54 -27.79 -9.02
CA ASP A 126 -2.73 -28.95 -9.88
C ASP A 126 -3.95 -28.67 -10.79
N ASP A 127 -3.77 -28.74 -12.10
CA ASP A 127 -4.80 -28.41 -13.10
C ASP A 127 -5.55 -27.09 -12.83
N GLY A 128 -4.82 -26.09 -12.32
CA GLY A 128 -5.36 -24.77 -11.99
C GLY A 128 -6.09 -24.70 -10.65
N VAL A 129 -6.21 -25.81 -9.92
CA VAL A 129 -6.82 -25.89 -8.57
C VAL A 129 -5.74 -25.80 -7.51
N LEU A 130 -5.96 -24.98 -6.50
CA LEU A 130 -5.02 -24.84 -5.36
C LEU A 130 -4.95 -26.15 -4.57
N LYS A 131 -3.75 -26.66 -4.39
CA LYS A 131 -3.49 -27.89 -3.63
C LYS A 131 -4.03 -27.82 -2.22
N PRO A 132 -4.73 -28.87 -1.69
CA PRO A 132 -5.27 -28.85 -0.34
C PRO A 132 -4.23 -28.50 0.73
N ALA A 133 -3.05 -29.10 0.68
CA ALA A 133 -1.97 -28.85 1.65
C ALA A 133 -1.53 -27.38 1.68
N VAL A 134 -1.56 -26.67 0.53
CA VAL A 134 -1.24 -25.24 0.47
C VAL A 134 -2.37 -24.41 1.08
N ARG A 135 -3.61 -24.79 0.81
CA ARG A 135 -4.80 -24.15 1.43
C ARG A 135 -4.77 -24.27 2.94
N ASP A 136 -4.46 -25.47 3.45
CA ASP A 136 -4.37 -25.73 4.89
C ASP A 136 -3.21 -24.92 5.51
N PHE A 137 -2.04 -24.88 4.85
CA PHE A 137 -0.95 -24.04 5.31
C PHE A 137 -1.31 -22.55 5.38
N ILE A 138 -2.02 -22.05 4.37
CA ILE A 138 -2.46 -20.63 4.35
C ILE A 138 -3.45 -20.36 5.48
N ALA A 139 -4.36 -21.30 5.78
CA ALA A 139 -5.31 -21.19 6.90
C ALA A 139 -4.62 -21.14 8.26
N ASP A 140 -3.44 -21.77 8.39
CA ASP A 140 -2.64 -21.81 9.62
C ASP A 140 -1.65 -20.63 9.75
N ILE A 141 -1.60 -19.70 8.76
CA ILE A 141 -0.75 -18.51 8.86
C ILE A 141 -1.23 -17.63 10.03
N ALA A 142 -0.35 -17.42 11.01
CA ALA A 142 -0.65 -16.64 12.21
C ALA A 142 -0.69 -15.13 11.99
N TYR A 143 -0.15 -14.64 10.85
CA TYR A 143 -0.11 -13.22 10.52
C TYR A 143 -1.38 -12.79 9.79
N PRO A 144 -1.86 -11.55 10.01
CA PRO A 144 -2.96 -11.01 9.21
C PRO A 144 -2.59 -11.02 7.72
N ILE A 145 -3.40 -11.69 6.90
CA ILE A 145 -3.24 -11.70 5.45
C ILE A 145 -3.78 -10.38 4.89
N VAL A 146 -2.96 -9.64 4.17
CA VAL A 146 -3.35 -8.35 3.57
C VAL A 146 -3.66 -8.45 2.09
N TYR A 147 -3.07 -9.43 1.40
CA TYR A 147 -3.30 -9.61 -0.03
C TYR A 147 -2.79 -10.97 -0.50
N VAL A 148 -3.51 -11.59 -1.42
CA VAL A 148 -3.11 -12.84 -2.07
C VAL A 148 -3.17 -12.65 -3.57
N GLU A 149 -2.12 -13.08 -4.28
CA GLU A 149 -2.09 -13.05 -5.73
C GLU A 149 -1.52 -14.32 -6.33
N ARG A 150 -1.88 -14.59 -7.56
CA ARG A 150 -1.20 -15.61 -8.36
C ARG A 150 0.11 -15.05 -8.90
N SER A 151 1.22 -15.79 -8.77
CA SER A 151 2.54 -15.38 -9.25
C SER A 151 2.57 -15.22 -10.78
N MET A 152 3.62 -14.58 -11.31
CA MET A 152 3.79 -14.35 -12.76
C MET A 152 3.76 -15.63 -13.59
N SER A 153 4.27 -16.75 -13.05
CA SER A 153 4.24 -18.05 -13.74
C SER A 153 2.83 -18.66 -13.86
N GLY A 154 1.88 -18.15 -13.05
CA GLY A 154 0.54 -18.71 -12.94
C GLY A 154 0.45 -20.01 -12.12
N ASN A 155 1.57 -20.57 -11.66
CA ASN A 155 1.63 -21.82 -10.91
C ASN A 155 2.07 -21.67 -9.45
N GLY A 156 2.28 -20.44 -9.00
CA GLY A 156 2.61 -20.09 -7.61
C GLY A 156 1.66 -19.06 -7.04
N LEU A 157 1.74 -18.84 -5.73
CA LEU A 157 1.03 -17.81 -5.00
C LEU A 157 2.00 -16.95 -4.21
N HIS A 158 1.72 -15.66 -4.15
CA HIS A 158 2.26 -14.75 -3.15
C HIS A 158 1.15 -14.44 -2.13
N VAL A 159 1.40 -14.73 -0.86
CA VAL A 159 0.51 -14.38 0.25
C VAL A 159 1.19 -13.30 1.06
N PHE A 160 0.78 -12.06 0.87
CA PHE A 160 1.29 -10.92 1.61
C PHE A 160 0.60 -10.82 2.97
N VAL A 161 1.41 -10.57 4.01
CA VAL A 161 0.96 -10.53 5.41
C VAL A 161 1.54 -9.33 6.14
N GLU A 162 0.89 -8.90 7.21
CA GLU A 162 1.47 -7.97 8.17
C GLU A 162 2.53 -8.69 9.00
N ALA A 163 3.80 -8.36 8.78
CA ALA A 163 4.90 -8.97 9.51
C ALA A 163 6.08 -8.01 9.67
N GLU A 164 6.53 -7.86 10.91
CA GLU A 164 7.75 -7.13 11.22
C GLU A 164 8.99 -7.88 10.71
N LYS A 165 10.13 -7.17 10.66
CA LYS A 165 11.42 -7.74 10.24
C LYS A 165 11.79 -8.96 11.05
N GLN A 166 11.93 -10.08 10.38
CA GLN A 166 12.37 -11.33 10.99
C GLN A 166 13.15 -12.22 10.02
N ARG A 167 13.70 -13.30 10.55
CA ARG A 167 14.41 -14.30 9.75
C ARG A 167 13.43 -15.01 8.80
N GLY A 168 13.74 -14.99 7.51
CA GLY A 168 13.04 -15.80 6.51
C GLY A 168 13.34 -17.29 6.65
N PHE A 169 12.52 -18.10 5.99
CA PHE A 169 12.75 -19.54 5.85
C PHE A 169 12.41 -20.01 4.43
N ARG A 170 12.92 -21.19 4.10
CA ARG A 170 12.57 -21.93 2.89
C ARG A 170 12.41 -23.39 3.24
N ARG A 171 11.24 -23.97 2.98
CA ARG A 171 10.95 -25.38 3.20
C ARG A 171 9.75 -25.82 2.37
N ASP A 172 9.74 -27.05 1.88
CA ASP A 172 8.57 -27.74 1.29
C ASP A 172 7.86 -26.92 0.18
N GLY A 173 8.64 -26.19 -0.64
CA GLY A 173 8.10 -25.36 -1.71
C GLY A 173 7.48 -24.04 -1.25
N VAL A 174 7.68 -23.66 0.03
CA VAL A 174 7.24 -22.39 0.61
C VAL A 174 8.46 -21.61 1.10
N GLU A 175 8.52 -20.37 0.69
CA GLU A 175 9.52 -19.40 1.19
C GLU A 175 8.77 -18.29 1.95
N PHE A 176 9.35 -17.79 3.04
CA PHE A 176 8.86 -16.63 3.75
C PHE A 176 9.94 -15.58 3.87
N TYR A 177 9.57 -14.34 3.58
CA TYR A 177 10.44 -13.19 3.70
C TYR A 177 9.68 -11.99 4.27
N SER A 178 10.37 -11.18 5.09
CA SER A 178 9.85 -9.87 5.53
C SER A 178 10.90 -8.77 5.37
N TRP A 179 12.13 -9.13 4.92
CA TRP A 179 13.21 -8.17 4.74
C TRP A 179 14.20 -8.62 3.66
N GLY A 180 14.79 -7.61 2.96
CA GLY A 180 15.90 -7.82 2.03
C GLY A 180 15.53 -8.60 0.77
N ARG A 181 14.26 -8.68 0.45
CA ARG A 181 13.72 -9.41 -0.72
C ARG A 181 12.88 -8.49 -1.59
N PHE A 182 12.99 -8.67 -2.88
CA PHE A 182 12.10 -8.11 -3.89
C PHE A 182 11.10 -9.19 -4.31
N ILE A 183 9.80 -8.84 -4.34
CA ILE A 183 8.72 -9.69 -4.84
C ILE A 183 8.13 -9.02 -6.07
N LYS A 184 8.29 -9.65 -7.24
CA LYS A 184 7.64 -9.21 -8.49
C LYS A 184 6.15 -9.51 -8.39
N THR A 185 5.32 -8.47 -8.40
CA THR A 185 3.87 -8.60 -8.19
C THR A 185 3.08 -8.49 -9.47
N THR A 186 1.98 -9.22 -9.55
CA THR A 186 1.00 -9.14 -10.66
C THR A 186 -0.12 -8.15 -10.36
N LEU A 187 -0.37 -7.87 -9.07
CA LEU A 187 -1.55 -7.19 -8.55
C LEU A 187 -2.88 -7.81 -9.04
N ARG A 188 -2.87 -9.08 -9.41
CA ARG A 188 -4.05 -9.85 -9.77
C ARG A 188 -4.46 -10.69 -8.58
N GLU A 189 -5.46 -10.20 -7.85
CA GLU A 189 -5.98 -10.85 -6.66
C GLU A 189 -6.39 -12.29 -6.94
N PHE A 190 -6.07 -13.17 -6.00
CA PHE A 190 -6.52 -14.56 -5.96
C PHE A 190 -7.41 -14.76 -4.72
N SER A 191 -8.65 -15.23 -4.95
CA SER A 191 -9.57 -15.58 -3.86
C SER A 191 -9.29 -17.01 -3.38
N LEU A 192 -9.04 -17.16 -2.09
CA LEU A 192 -8.77 -18.43 -1.40
C LEU A 192 -10.02 -19.30 -1.24
#